data_74ad174052e18191c09c14a5ffc72a37
#
_entry.id   74ad174052e18191c09c14a5ffc72a37
#
_cell.length_a   1.000
_cell.length_b   1.000
_cell.length_c   1.000
_cell.angle_alpha   90.00
_cell.angle_beta   90.00
_cell.angle_gamma   90.00
#
_symmetry.space_group_name_H-M   'P 1'
#
loop_
_entity.id
_entity.type
_entity.pdbx_description
1 polymer ?
#
loop_
_entity_poly.entity_id
_entity_poly.type
_entity_poly.pdbx_seq_one_letter_code
_entity_poly.pdbx_strand_id
1 'polypeptide(L)'
;MDQPNYITPPGLAALRARYDQLFADERPKLVEVVSWAAGNGDRSENGDYLYGKKRLREIDRELGWLSRRMKAARTINPAEQPDKSRVWFGATVTIADEDDRQRVVTLVGDDEQDASAGRIGWSSPIAKALRGASVSDLRRVVLPAGEKEWEVLEIRYPEE
;
A
#
# COMPACT_ATOMS: atom_id res chain seq x y z
N MET A 1 12.86 17.10 -0.97
CA MET A 1 12.01 16.90 -2.18
C MET A 1 11.15 15.67 -1.99
N ASP A 2 9.86 15.87 -2.09
CA ASP A 2 8.93 14.77 -1.92
C ASP A 2 9.01 13.81 -3.10
N GLN A 3 9.15 12.51 -2.81
CA GLN A 3 9.13 11.51 -3.86
C GLN A 3 7.69 11.34 -4.35
N PRO A 4 7.50 11.11 -5.67
CA PRO A 4 6.16 10.85 -6.17
C PRO A 4 5.57 9.61 -5.52
N ASN A 5 4.29 9.66 -5.18
CA ASN A 5 3.57 8.52 -4.65
C ASN A 5 3.00 7.71 -5.81
N TYR A 6 3.83 6.84 -6.39
CA TYR A 6 3.39 5.97 -7.47
C TYR A 6 2.38 4.95 -6.97
N ILE A 7 1.35 4.71 -7.77
CA ILE A 7 0.30 3.75 -7.42
C ILE A 7 -0.25 3.15 -8.71
N THR A 8 -0.66 1.87 -8.64
CA THR A 8 -1.32 1.24 -9.77
C THR A 8 -2.79 1.67 -9.84
N PRO A 9 -3.46 1.55 -11.00
CA PRO A 9 -4.90 1.83 -11.07
C PRO A 9 -5.73 1.05 -10.06
N PRO A 10 -5.54 -0.27 -9.86
CA PRO A 10 -6.27 -0.98 -8.80
C PRO A 10 -5.97 -0.46 -7.40
N GLY A 11 -4.73 -0.04 -7.14
CA GLY A 11 -4.36 0.53 -5.84
C GLY A 11 -5.08 1.82 -5.55
N LEU A 12 -5.18 2.71 -6.54
CA LEU A 12 -5.94 3.96 -6.37
C LEU A 12 -7.43 3.68 -6.18
N ALA A 13 -7.96 2.71 -6.92
CA ALA A 13 -9.36 2.29 -6.76
C ALA A 13 -9.62 1.76 -5.35
N ALA A 14 -8.67 1.03 -4.78
CA ALA A 14 -8.79 0.52 -3.41
C ALA A 14 -8.83 1.65 -2.38
N LEU A 15 -8.00 2.68 -2.54
CA LEU A 15 -8.04 3.85 -1.65
C LEU A 15 -9.38 4.56 -1.73
N ARG A 16 -9.91 4.75 -2.93
CA ARG A 16 -11.21 5.38 -3.14
C ARG A 16 -12.34 4.55 -2.54
N ALA A 17 -12.30 3.22 -2.73
CA ALA A 17 -13.32 2.34 -2.17
C ALA A 17 -13.33 2.41 -0.64
N ARG A 18 -12.16 2.45 -0.02
CA ARG A 18 -12.06 2.59 1.44
C ARG A 18 -12.60 3.93 1.91
N TYR A 19 -12.27 5.01 1.19
CA TYR A 19 -12.78 6.34 1.50
C TYR A 19 -14.31 6.36 1.45
N ASP A 20 -14.88 5.81 0.38
CA ASP A 20 -16.33 5.80 0.20
C ASP A 20 -17.02 4.93 1.25
N GLN A 21 -16.43 3.79 1.62
CA GLN A 21 -16.98 2.93 2.67
C GLN A 21 -17.06 3.67 4.00
N LEU A 22 -16.02 4.42 4.34
CA LEU A 22 -15.98 5.18 5.59
C LEU A 22 -16.94 6.38 5.55
N PHE A 23 -16.85 7.17 4.49
CA PHE A 23 -17.56 8.44 4.39
C PHE A 23 -19.05 8.27 4.11
N ALA A 24 -19.41 7.37 3.19
CA ALA A 24 -20.79 7.24 2.74
C ALA A 24 -21.57 6.16 3.48
N ASP A 25 -20.91 5.22 4.17
CA ASP A 25 -21.57 4.11 4.84
C ASP A 25 -21.33 4.11 6.35
N GLU A 26 -20.10 3.85 6.80
CA GLU A 26 -19.82 3.67 8.22
C GLU A 26 -20.04 4.95 9.03
N ARG A 27 -19.56 6.09 8.54
CA ARG A 27 -19.67 7.36 9.27
C ARG A 27 -21.10 7.80 9.51
N PRO A 28 -22.00 7.82 8.50
CA PRO A 28 -23.39 8.22 8.73
C PRO A 28 -24.12 7.33 9.73
N LYS A 29 -23.91 6.01 9.66
CA LYS A 29 -24.51 5.08 10.60
C LYS A 29 -24.03 5.33 12.02
N LEU A 30 -22.75 5.62 12.18
CA LEU A 30 -22.16 5.87 13.48
C LEU A 30 -22.64 7.21 14.08
N VAL A 31 -22.80 8.22 13.22
CA VAL A 31 -23.38 9.51 13.65
C VAL A 31 -24.78 9.31 14.21
N GLU A 32 -25.60 8.47 13.58
CA GLU A 32 -26.94 8.15 14.10
C GLU A 32 -26.87 7.47 15.45
N VAL A 33 -25.98 6.51 15.63
CA VAL A 33 -25.79 5.80 16.91
C VAL A 33 -25.35 6.77 18.01
N VAL A 34 -24.39 7.67 17.70
CA VAL A 34 -23.91 8.66 18.67
C VAL A 34 -25.01 9.63 19.05
N SER A 35 -25.80 10.10 18.07
CA SER A 35 -26.92 11.01 18.33
C SER A 35 -27.98 10.36 19.22
N TRP A 36 -28.33 9.11 18.93
CA TRP A 36 -29.26 8.34 19.76
C TRP A 36 -28.73 8.16 21.17
N ALA A 37 -27.48 7.73 21.31
CA ALA A 37 -26.85 7.51 22.61
C ALA A 37 -26.74 8.80 23.44
N ALA A 38 -26.48 9.94 22.77
CA ALA A 38 -26.39 11.24 23.45
C ALA A 38 -27.71 11.65 24.09
N GLY A 39 -28.84 11.16 23.56
CA GLY A 39 -30.16 11.43 24.11
C GLY A 39 -30.54 10.53 25.28
N ASN A 40 -29.73 9.53 25.63
CA ASN A 40 -30.08 8.49 26.60
C ASN A 40 -29.49 8.71 28.02
N GLY A 41 -29.29 9.94 28.44
CA GLY A 41 -28.84 10.23 29.79
C GLY A 41 -27.41 10.73 29.89
N ASP A 42 -26.68 10.33 30.94
CA ASP A 42 -25.33 10.83 31.21
C ASP A 42 -24.31 10.32 30.18
N ARG A 43 -23.78 11.26 29.41
CA ARG A 43 -22.81 10.98 28.35
C ARG A 43 -21.49 10.41 28.86
N SER A 44 -21.13 10.78 30.11
CA SER A 44 -19.83 10.32 30.67
C SER A 44 -19.84 8.85 31.04
N GLU A 45 -21.01 8.25 31.25
CA GLU A 45 -21.16 6.85 31.60
C GLU A 45 -21.73 5.99 30.45
N ASN A 46 -22.05 6.63 29.32
CA ASN A 46 -22.67 5.95 28.17
C ASN A 46 -21.62 5.34 27.27
N GLY A 47 -21.45 4.01 27.35
CA GLY A 47 -20.46 3.29 26.58
C GLY A 47 -20.63 3.44 25.07
N ASP A 48 -21.88 3.42 24.59
CA ASP A 48 -22.15 3.57 23.15
C ASP A 48 -21.75 4.97 22.67
N TYR A 49 -22.04 5.98 23.47
CA TYR A 49 -21.66 7.36 23.15
C TYR A 49 -20.15 7.52 23.10
N LEU A 50 -19.43 7.02 24.12
CA LEU A 50 -17.98 7.15 24.20
C LEU A 50 -17.30 6.36 23.10
N TYR A 51 -17.73 5.14 22.84
CA TYR A 51 -17.19 4.31 21.74
C TYR A 51 -17.42 4.98 20.40
N GLY A 52 -18.62 5.44 20.14
CA GLY A 52 -18.97 6.09 18.88
C GLY A 52 -18.18 7.36 18.63
N LYS A 53 -17.99 8.19 19.66
CA LYS A 53 -17.19 9.40 19.55
C LYS A 53 -15.74 9.09 19.23
N LYS A 54 -15.17 8.07 19.88
CA LYS A 54 -13.80 7.63 19.62
C LYS A 54 -13.67 7.11 18.18
N ARG A 55 -14.61 6.28 17.73
CA ARG A 55 -14.59 5.72 16.39
C ARG A 55 -14.74 6.81 15.32
N LEU A 56 -15.58 7.82 15.56
CA LEU A 56 -15.70 8.95 14.63
C LEU A 56 -14.37 9.68 14.45
N ARG A 57 -13.63 9.89 15.55
CA ARG A 57 -12.30 10.52 15.44
C ARG A 57 -11.33 9.68 14.64
N GLU A 58 -11.38 8.36 14.82
CA GLU A 58 -10.53 7.43 14.05
C GLU A 58 -10.87 7.49 12.56
N ILE A 59 -12.17 7.48 12.23
CA ILE A 59 -12.65 7.58 10.85
C ILE A 59 -12.20 8.90 10.22
N ASP A 60 -12.38 10.02 10.93
CA ASP A 60 -12.00 11.32 10.39
C ASP A 60 -10.50 11.43 10.13
N ARG A 61 -9.68 10.83 10.99
CA ARG A 61 -8.23 10.74 10.74
C ARG A 61 -7.90 9.89 9.53
N GLU A 62 -8.56 8.74 9.39
CA GLU A 62 -8.32 7.88 8.23
C GLU A 62 -8.78 8.54 6.94
N LEU A 63 -9.94 9.23 6.95
CA LEU A 63 -10.42 9.98 5.77
C LEU A 63 -9.42 11.07 5.36
N GLY A 64 -8.87 11.78 6.34
CA GLY A 64 -7.84 12.79 6.07
C GLY A 64 -6.59 12.19 5.45
N TRP A 65 -6.12 11.06 5.98
CA TRP A 65 -4.96 10.35 5.45
C TRP A 65 -5.23 9.85 4.03
N LEU A 66 -6.37 9.19 3.80
CA LEU A 66 -6.74 8.69 2.47
C LEU A 66 -6.81 9.83 1.45
N SER A 67 -7.40 10.96 1.84
CA SER A 67 -7.50 12.13 0.96
C SER A 67 -6.11 12.64 0.56
N ARG A 68 -5.20 12.74 1.52
CA ARG A 68 -3.82 13.17 1.23
C ARG A 68 -3.09 12.19 0.32
N ARG A 69 -3.25 10.88 0.56
CA ARG A 69 -2.60 9.87 -0.27
C ARG A 69 -3.15 9.89 -1.70
N MET A 70 -4.46 10.03 -1.86
CA MET A 70 -5.06 10.13 -3.19
C MET A 70 -4.61 11.38 -3.94
N LYS A 71 -4.47 12.52 -3.26
CA LYS A 71 -3.98 13.76 -3.88
C LYS A 71 -2.53 13.66 -4.33
N ALA A 72 -1.70 12.95 -3.56
CA ALA A 72 -0.29 12.78 -3.89
C ALA A 72 -0.06 11.67 -4.92
N ALA A 73 -1.08 10.87 -5.23
CA ALA A 73 -0.93 9.68 -6.06
C ALA A 73 -0.62 10.04 -7.51
N ARG A 74 0.35 9.32 -8.09
CA ARG A 74 0.63 9.31 -9.53
C ARG A 74 0.37 7.91 -10.04
N THR A 75 -0.68 7.77 -10.84
CA THR A 75 -1.08 6.49 -11.38
C THR A 75 -0.14 6.05 -12.50
N ILE A 76 0.41 4.86 -12.38
CA ILE A 76 1.24 4.26 -13.42
C ILE A 76 0.65 2.90 -13.75
N ASN A 77 0.37 2.66 -15.04
CA ASN A 77 -0.08 1.36 -15.50
C ASN A 77 1.14 0.50 -15.84
N PRO A 78 1.41 -0.57 -15.08
CA PRO A 78 2.60 -1.41 -15.34
C PRO A 78 2.62 -2.05 -16.74
N ALA A 79 1.44 -2.29 -17.33
CA ALA A 79 1.34 -2.88 -18.66
C ALA A 79 1.95 -1.97 -19.74
N GLU A 80 2.04 -0.67 -19.48
CA GLU A 80 2.55 0.33 -20.42
C GLU A 80 4.05 0.59 -20.26
N GLN A 81 4.74 -0.20 -19.43
CA GLN A 81 6.19 -0.01 -19.22
C GLN A 81 6.94 -0.19 -20.55
N PRO A 82 7.71 0.85 -21.00
CA PRO A 82 8.39 0.79 -22.29
C PRO A 82 9.48 -0.29 -22.38
N ASP A 83 10.27 -0.44 -21.31
CA ASP A 83 11.36 -1.41 -21.29
C ASP A 83 11.03 -2.52 -20.27
N LYS A 84 10.46 -3.61 -20.78
CA LYS A 84 10.06 -4.75 -19.94
C LYS A 84 11.21 -5.70 -19.64
N SER A 85 12.42 -5.42 -20.14
CA SER A 85 13.62 -6.20 -19.83
C SER A 85 14.26 -5.76 -18.51
N ARG A 86 13.84 -4.63 -17.94
CA ARG A 86 14.37 -4.12 -16.68
C ARG A 86 13.28 -4.05 -15.61
N VAL A 87 13.73 -4.14 -14.38
CA VAL A 87 12.83 -3.99 -13.22
C VAL A 87 12.46 -2.52 -13.05
N TRP A 88 11.18 -2.24 -13.05
CA TRP A 88 10.66 -0.93 -12.76
C TRP A 88 9.31 -1.06 -12.04
N PHE A 89 8.60 0.06 -11.88
CA PHE A 89 7.34 0.06 -11.16
C PHE A 89 6.34 -0.95 -11.76
N GLY A 90 5.77 -1.79 -10.93
CA GLY A 90 4.78 -2.78 -11.34
C GLY A 90 5.34 -4.11 -11.81
N ALA A 91 6.68 -4.25 -11.87
CA ALA A 91 7.30 -5.50 -12.28
C ALA A 91 7.09 -6.59 -11.23
N THR A 92 6.86 -7.82 -11.70
CA THR A 92 6.92 -9.02 -10.87
C THR A 92 8.24 -9.70 -11.14
N VAL A 93 9.05 -9.83 -10.11
CA VAL A 93 10.44 -10.27 -10.23
C VAL A 93 10.65 -11.55 -9.43
N THR A 94 11.22 -12.57 -10.06
CA THR A 94 11.67 -13.77 -9.35
C THR A 94 13.14 -13.57 -9.01
N ILE A 95 13.49 -13.66 -7.74
CA ILE A 95 14.83 -13.46 -7.23
C ILE A 95 15.27 -14.69 -6.44
N ALA A 96 16.58 -14.95 -6.42
CA ALA A 96 17.17 -16.05 -5.66
C ALA A 96 18.30 -15.53 -4.79
N ASP A 97 18.37 -16.03 -3.55
CA ASP A 97 19.45 -15.69 -2.64
C ASP A 97 20.67 -16.60 -2.83
N GLU A 98 21.67 -16.46 -1.98
CA GLU A 98 22.92 -17.22 -2.04
C GLU A 98 22.71 -18.72 -1.80
N ASP A 99 21.61 -19.10 -1.16
CA ASP A 99 21.25 -20.49 -0.88
C ASP A 99 20.24 -21.03 -1.91
N ASP A 100 20.10 -20.34 -3.06
CA ASP A 100 19.14 -20.68 -4.12
C ASP A 100 17.69 -20.69 -3.68
N ARG A 101 17.38 -19.99 -2.58
CA ARG A 101 15.99 -19.81 -2.15
C ARG A 101 15.35 -18.73 -3.02
N GLN A 102 14.24 -19.09 -3.65
CA GLN A 102 13.54 -18.17 -4.53
C GLN A 102 12.45 -17.41 -3.83
N ARG A 103 12.23 -16.18 -4.27
CA ARG A 103 11.15 -15.34 -3.82
C ARG A 103 10.59 -14.58 -5.02
N VAL A 104 9.26 -14.49 -5.09
CA VAL A 104 8.60 -13.70 -6.13
C VAL A 104 8.05 -12.45 -5.48
N VAL A 105 8.44 -11.28 -5.99
CA VAL A 105 8.01 -10.00 -5.46
C VAL A 105 7.47 -9.14 -6.58
N THR A 106 6.43 -8.35 -6.28
CA THR A 106 5.88 -7.36 -7.21
C THR A 106 6.10 -5.98 -6.62
N LEU A 107 6.70 -5.08 -7.40
CA LEU A 107 6.97 -3.71 -6.96
C LEU A 107 5.71 -2.88 -7.19
N VAL A 108 5.11 -2.43 -6.10
CA VAL A 108 3.87 -1.65 -6.13
C VAL A 108 4.06 -0.34 -5.37
N GLY A 109 3.03 0.50 -5.37
CA GLY A 109 3.07 1.71 -4.56
C GLY A 109 3.12 1.40 -3.07
N ASP A 110 3.67 2.32 -2.28
CA ASP A 110 3.80 2.11 -0.83
C ASP A 110 2.45 1.86 -0.16
N ASP A 111 1.36 2.42 -0.72
CA ASP A 111 0.01 2.23 -0.20
C ASP A 111 -0.60 0.89 -0.61
N GLU A 112 0.08 0.10 -1.44
CA GLU A 112 -0.39 -1.19 -1.94
C GLU A 112 0.40 -2.37 -1.40
N GLN A 113 1.40 -2.12 -0.56
CA GLN A 113 2.28 -3.19 -0.11
C GLN A 113 1.52 -4.24 0.72
N ASP A 114 1.86 -5.50 0.50
CA ASP A 114 1.27 -6.63 1.20
C ASP A 114 2.28 -7.78 1.14
N ALA A 115 3.03 -7.95 2.22
CA ALA A 115 4.09 -8.95 2.29
C ALA A 115 3.53 -10.36 2.07
N SER A 116 2.32 -10.66 2.56
CA SER A 116 1.72 -11.99 2.41
C SER A 116 1.41 -12.34 0.95
N ALA A 117 1.18 -11.33 0.11
CA ALA A 117 0.92 -11.50 -1.32
C ALA A 117 2.17 -11.25 -2.18
N GLY A 118 3.33 -11.04 -1.57
CA GLY A 118 4.55 -10.75 -2.29
C GLY A 118 4.64 -9.33 -2.86
N ARG A 119 3.74 -8.44 -2.46
CA ARG A 119 3.78 -7.04 -2.92
C ARG A 119 4.66 -6.21 -2.00
N ILE A 120 5.71 -5.62 -2.58
CA ILE A 120 6.65 -4.78 -1.84
C ILE A 120 6.49 -3.33 -2.27
N GLY A 121 6.58 -2.42 -1.30
CA GLY A 121 6.44 -0.99 -1.58
C GLY A 121 7.62 -0.44 -2.37
N TRP A 122 7.33 0.49 -3.25
CA TRP A 122 8.33 1.12 -4.12
C TRP A 122 9.50 1.71 -3.34
N SER A 123 9.27 2.19 -2.11
CA SER A 123 10.30 2.77 -1.26
C SER A 123 11.01 1.76 -0.34
N SER A 124 10.65 0.47 -0.42
CA SER A 124 11.27 -0.55 0.42
C SER A 124 12.71 -0.82 0.00
N PRO A 125 13.56 -1.30 0.92
CA PRO A 125 14.97 -1.59 0.60
C PRO A 125 15.14 -2.57 -0.55
N ILE A 126 14.33 -3.63 -0.61
CA ILE A 126 14.41 -4.61 -1.70
C ILE A 126 14.01 -3.96 -3.03
N ALA A 127 12.92 -3.21 -3.06
CA ALA A 127 12.47 -2.54 -4.28
C ALA A 127 13.55 -1.57 -4.78
N LYS A 128 14.13 -0.76 -3.89
CA LYS A 128 15.19 0.18 -4.26
C LYS A 128 16.41 -0.53 -4.84
N ALA A 129 16.77 -1.68 -4.29
CA ALA A 129 17.90 -2.45 -4.79
C ALA A 129 17.63 -3.07 -6.17
N LEU A 130 16.39 -3.48 -6.42
CA LEU A 130 16.02 -4.15 -7.68
C LEU A 130 15.77 -3.18 -8.85
N ARG A 131 15.46 -1.91 -8.57
CA ARG A 131 15.14 -0.94 -9.64
C ARG A 131 16.23 -0.89 -10.69
N GLY A 132 15.84 -1.01 -11.97
CA GLY A 132 16.75 -0.93 -13.09
C GLY A 132 17.53 -2.20 -13.38
N ALA A 133 17.33 -3.25 -12.60
CA ALA A 133 18.05 -4.51 -12.79
C ALA A 133 17.54 -5.26 -14.02
N SER A 134 18.44 -6.03 -14.63
CA SER A 134 18.13 -6.96 -15.73
C SER A 134 18.28 -8.38 -15.21
N VAL A 135 17.77 -9.36 -15.98
CA VAL A 135 17.96 -10.78 -15.65
C VAL A 135 19.46 -11.08 -15.53
N SER A 136 19.81 -11.85 -14.52
CA SER A 136 21.16 -12.24 -14.11
C SER A 136 21.91 -11.17 -13.30
N ASP A 137 21.35 -9.98 -13.11
CA ASP A 137 22.00 -8.99 -12.27
C ASP A 137 21.94 -9.41 -10.79
N LEU A 138 23.01 -9.09 -10.07
CA LEU A 138 23.11 -9.30 -8.63
C LEU A 138 22.86 -7.97 -7.93
N ARG A 139 22.01 -7.99 -6.93
CA ARG A 139 21.67 -6.79 -6.15
C ARG A 139 21.82 -7.07 -4.67
N ARG A 140 22.47 -6.15 -3.98
CA ARG A 140 22.68 -6.27 -2.55
C ARG A 140 21.61 -5.47 -1.81
N VAL A 141 21.02 -6.12 -0.81
CA VAL A 141 20.04 -5.47 0.08
C VAL A 141 20.62 -5.45 1.48
N VAL A 142 20.70 -4.26 2.07
CA VAL A 142 21.17 -4.07 3.45
C VAL A 142 19.96 -3.86 4.33
N LEU A 143 19.76 -4.76 5.30
CA LEU A 143 18.65 -4.71 6.25
C LEU A 143 19.22 -4.72 7.68
N PRO A 144 18.44 -4.32 8.69
CA PRO A 144 18.92 -4.40 10.09
C PRO A 144 19.39 -5.78 10.50
N ALA A 145 18.79 -6.84 9.91
CA ALA A 145 19.19 -8.23 10.19
C ALA A 145 20.47 -8.67 9.46
N GLY A 146 21.01 -7.84 8.56
CA GLY A 146 22.20 -8.14 7.79
C GLY A 146 22.07 -7.87 6.31
N GLU A 147 23.13 -8.14 5.57
CA GLU A 147 23.15 -7.98 4.11
C GLU A 147 22.75 -9.28 3.43
N LYS A 148 22.07 -9.15 2.31
CA LYS A 148 21.69 -10.28 1.48
C LYS A 148 21.84 -9.91 0.02
N GLU A 149 22.39 -10.84 -0.76
CA GLU A 149 22.54 -10.64 -2.20
C GLU A 149 21.50 -11.47 -2.94
N TRP A 150 20.85 -10.83 -3.91
CA TRP A 150 19.81 -11.46 -4.71
C TRP A 150 20.15 -11.40 -6.18
N GLU A 151 19.95 -12.53 -6.87
CA GLU A 151 20.07 -12.61 -8.33
C GLU A 151 18.68 -12.50 -8.95
N VAL A 152 18.56 -11.68 -9.99
CA VAL A 152 17.30 -11.53 -10.74
C VAL A 152 17.20 -12.68 -11.74
N LEU A 153 16.20 -13.54 -11.59
CA LEU A 153 16.00 -14.71 -12.45
C LEU A 153 14.99 -14.46 -13.56
N GLU A 154 13.92 -13.72 -13.26
CA GLU A 154 12.83 -13.47 -14.22
C GLU A 154 12.17 -12.13 -13.92
N ILE A 155 11.78 -11.42 -14.97
CA ILE A 155 11.07 -10.15 -14.88
C ILE A 155 9.80 -10.26 -15.71
N ARG A 156 8.64 -9.98 -15.10
CA ARG A 156 7.34 -10.02 -15.78
C ARG A 156 6.57 -8.76 -15.49
N TYR A 157 5.77 -8.35 -16.47
CA TYR A 157 4.82 -7.24 -16.35
C TYR A 157 3.42 -7.73 -16.72
N PRO A 158 2.35 -7.13 -16.18
CA PRO A 158 0.99 -7.49 -16.58
C PRO A 158 0.76 -7.12 -18.05
N GLU A 159 -0.08 -7.87 -18.74
CA GLU A 159 -0.38 -7.61 -20.15
C GLU A 159 -1.41 -6.48 -20.33
N GLU A 160 -2.31 -6.29 -19.36
CA GLU A 160 -3.23 -5.14 -19.27
C GLU A 160 -3.97 -5.11 -17.94
#